data_867965079b280d1c129d0811714b3f17
#
_entry.id   867965079b280d1c129d0811714b3f17
#
_cell.length_a   1.000
_cell.length_b   1.000
_cell.length_c   1.000
_cell.angle_alpha   90.00
_cell.angle_beta   90.00
_cell.angle_gamma   90.00
#
_symmetry.space_group_name_H-M   'P 1'
#
loop_
_entity.id
_entity.type
_entity.pdbx_description
1 polymer ?
#
loop_
_entity_poly.entity_id
_entity_poly.type
_entity_poly.pdbx_seq_one_letter_code
_entity_poly.pdbx_strand_id
1 'polypeptide(L)'
;MRQFDISRRLAYYGFMELQVELLKLIQQIRFPLLDVLFQAITITAEELFFIVLAAWFLWCGNKQLGYRVGFAFLVSTVVNPMLKNSFRLERPIGIEGIEAQRLHTAEGFAFPSGHTQGAAAFWTGLMSFVRRPWMYRLGVSMIALVALSRMYLGVHWPVDVLGGAAAGIVTVLLMNKLFDLASRRKNKFLLLWAVLPLAVGLFLVEDKNYVQPFGALLGFWLGYLLEDRYLKVEVAAVWWRQGLKMAVGLLGLIGIRVGLKLLLGTVFPSDFMISNLIRYFFIGLWLTVGAPYVFRNCNIQYKKNE
;
A
#
# COMPACT_ATOMS: atom_id res chain seq x y z
N MET A 1 10.46 36.19 -23.94
CA MET A 1 10.92 35.11 -23.02
C MET A 1 10.80 35.48 -21.53
N ARG A 2 11.25 36.63 -21.05
CA ARG A 2 11.19 37.07 -19.62
C ARG A 2 9.75 37.24 -19.05
N GLN A 3 8.81 37.71 -19.82
CA GLN A 3 7.41 37.98 -19.38
C GLN A 3 6.63 36.67 -19.13
N PHE A 4 6.95 35.62 -19.86
CA PHE A 4 6.36 34.26 -19.68
C PHE A 4 6.83 33.58 -18.39
N ASP A 5 8.01 33.96 -17.92
CA ASP A 5 8.58 33.42 -16.65
C ASP A 5 7.96 34.10 -15.42
N ILE A 6 7.68 35.39 -15.49
CA ILE A 6 7.06 36.16 -14.39
C ILE A 6 5.61 35.70 -14.16
N SER A 7 4.81 35.52 -15.21
CA SER A 7 3.43 35.07 -15.08
C SER A 7 3.33 33.64 -14.50
N ARG A 8 4.25 32.76 -14.87
CA ARG A 8 4.33 31.39 -14.29
C ARG A 8 4.73 31.42 -12.81
N ARG A 9 5.65 32.26 -12.41
CA ARG A 9 6.05 32.43 -11.01
C ARG A 9 4.88 32.98 -10.17
N LEU A 10 4.19 34.01 -10.64
CA LEU A 10 3.03 34.56 -9.95
C LEU A 10 1.91 33.53 -9.80
N ALA A 11 1.62 32.77 -10.86
CA ALA A 11 0.64 31.68 -10.79
C ALA A 11 1.06 30.58 -9.80
N TYR A 12 2.34 30.23 -9.75
CA TYR A 12 2.87 29.26 -8.79
C TYR A 12 2.74 29.76 -7.36
N TYR A 13 3.13 31.02 -7.08
CA TYR A 13 3.00 31.60 -5.74
C TYR A 13 1.53 31.69 -5.29
N GLY A 14 0.64 32.17 -6.14
CA GLY A 14 -0.79 32.20 -5.82
C GLY A 14 -1.40 30.82 -5.59
N PHE A 15 -0.94 29.79 -6.33
CA PHE A 15 -1.35 28.41 -6.10
C PHE A 15 -0.85 27.88 -4.76
N MET A 16 0.38 28.19 -4.36
CA MET A 16 0.93 27.77 -3.07
C MET A 16 0.25 28.49 -1.91
N GLU A 17 -0.02 29.81 -2.03
CA GLU A 17 -0.76 30.58 -1.03
C GLU A 17 -2.16 29.99 -0.79
N LEU A 18 -2.89 29.64 -1.87
CA LEU A 18 -4.19 28.99 -1.75
C LEU A 18 -4.12 27.67 -0.97
N GLN A 19 -3.10 26.87 -1.19
CA GLN A 19 -2.92 25.61 -0.46
C GLN A 19 -2.63 25.85 1.03
N VAL A 20 -1.80 26.86 1.35
CA VAL A 20 -1.54 27.26 2.75
C VAL A 20 -2.83 27.72 3.43
N GLU A 21 -3.61 28.57 2.78
CA GLU A 21 -4.89 29.06 3.33
C GLU A 21 -5.88 27.92 3.57
N LEU A 22 -5.99 26.96 2.63
CA LEU A 22 -6.83 25.78 2.79
C LEU A 22 -6.40 24.92 3.99
N LEU A 23 -5.10 24.70 4.19
CA LEU A 23 -4.60 23.96 5.34
C LEU A 23 -4.89 24.71 6.66
N LYS A 24 -4.66 26.03 6.70
CA LYS A 24 -4.98 26.86 7.86
C LYS A 24 -6.49 26.82 8.18
N LEU A 25 -7.35 26.90 7.17
CA LEU A 25 -8.81 26.80 7.32
C LEU A 25 -9.21 25.44 7.92
N ILE A 26 -8.66 24.34 7.39
CA ILE A 26 -8.91 22.99 7.92
C ILE A 26 -8.45 22.88 9.38
N GLN A 27 -7.36 23.55 9.75
CA GLN A 27 -6.85 23.49 11.11
C GLN A 27 -7.54 24.43 12.09
N GLN A 28 -8.36 25.39 11.65
CA GLN A 28 -9.18 26.22 12.55
C GLN A 28 -10.19 25.41 13.38
N ILE A 29 -10.65 24.26 12.86
CA ILE A 29 -11.58 23.37 13.57
C ILE A 29 -10.89 22.37 14.52
N ARG A 30 -9.58 22.52 14.76
CA ARG A 30 -8.82 21.59 15.59
C ARG A 30 -9.24 21.65 17.05
N PHE A 31 -9.45 20.45 17.63
CA PHE A 31 -9.58 20.23 19.05
C PHE A 31 -9.23 18.77 19.39
N PRO A 32 -8.92 18.41 20.65
CA PRO A 32 -8.32 17.12 21.01
C PRO A 32 -9.07 15.88 20.49
N LEU A 33 -10.40 15.90 20.49
CA LEU A 33 -11.18 14.76 19.99
C LEU A 33 -11.04 14.57 18.48
N LEU A 34 -11.03 15.66 17.70
CA LEU A 34 -10.78 15.59 16.25
C LEU A 34 -9.34 15.14 15.95
N ASP A 35 -8.37 15.55 16.73
CA ASP A 35 -6.98 15.10 16.59
C ASP A 35 -6.90 13.57 16.73
N VAL A 36 -7.54 13.00 17.77
CA VAL A 36 -7.62 11.55 17.96
C VAL A 36 -8.35 10.87 16.80
N LEU A 37 -9.48 11.43 16.36
CA LEU A 37 -10.26 10.88 15.25
C LEU A 37 -9.46 10.84 13.95
N PHE A 38 -8.84 11.93 13.56
CA PHE A 38 -8.04 11.98 12.32
C PHE A 38 -6.76 11.15 12.40
N GLN A 39 -6.17 11.00 13.58
CA GLN A 39 -5.10 10.04 13.80
C GLN A 39 -5.59 8.60 13.64
N ALA A 40 -6.75 8.25 14.18
CA ALA A 40 -7.35 6.92 14.01
C ALA A 40 -7.68 6.63 12.52
N ILE A 41 -8.24 7.62 11.80
CA ILE A 41 -8.52 7.50 10.36
C ILE A 41 -7.23 7.23 9.58
N THR A 42 -6.14 8.00 9.82
CA THR A 42 -4.89 7.82 9.07
C THR A 42 -4.23 6.47 9.35
N ILE A 43 -4.39 5.89 10.56
CA ILE A 43 -3.90 4.54 10.91
C ILE A 43 -4.54 3.48 10.01
N THR A 44 -5.81 3.64 9.59
CA THR A 44 -6.45 2.72 8.63
C THR A 44 -5.85 2.76 7.23
N ALA A 45 -4.92 3.67 6.97
CA ALA A 45 -4.18 3.77 5.72
C ALA A 45 -2.68 3.47 5.90
N GLU A 46 -2.27 2.92 7.03
CA GLU A 46 -0.91 2.45 7.27
C GLU A 46 -0.70 1.02 6.77
N GLU A 47 0.55 0.68 6.51
CA GLU A 47 0.97 -0.60 5.91
C GLU A 47 0.41 -1.82 6.68
N LEU A 48 0.48 -1.80 8.02
CA LEU A 48 0.04 -2.92 8.85
C LEU A 48 -1.45 -3.24 8.66
N PHE A 49 -2.29 -2.21 8.56
CA PHE A 49 -3.72 -2.39 8.34
C PHE A 49 -4.00 -3.13 7.02
N PHE A 50 -3.33 -2.72 5.94
CA PHE A 50 -3.48 -3.35 4.64
C PHE A 50 -2.90 -4.77 4.60
N ILE A 51 -1.79 -5.05 5.30
CA ILE A 51 -1.22 -6.40 5.42
C ILE A 51 -2.23 -7.33 6.10
N VAL A 52 -2.83 -6.92 7.21
CA VAL A 52 -3.83 -7.73 7.94
C VAL A 52 -5.05 -7.99 7.08
N LEU A 53 -5.56 -7.00 6.36
CA LEU A 53 -6.71 -7.19 5.46
C LEU A 53 -6.36 -8.05 4.24
N ALA A 54 -5.18 -7.89 3.65
CA ALA A 54 -4.73 -8.76 2.57
C ALA A 54 -4.60 -10.21 3.04
N ALA A 55 -4.02 -10.43 4.23
CA ALA A 55 -3.95 -11.74 4.87
C ALA A 55 -5.35 -12.34 5.10
N TRP A 56 -6.28 -11.55 5.62
CA TRP A 56 -7.67 -11.98 5.79
C TRP A 56 -8.30 -12.45 4.48
N PHE A 57 -8.19 -11.67 3.39
CA PHE A 57 -8.75 -12.05 2.10
C PHE A 57 -8.08 -13.30 1.53
N LEU A 58 -6.77 -13.44 1.66
CA LEU A 58 -6.02 -14.56 1.13
C LEU A 58 -6.26 -15.86 1.91
N TRP A 59 -6.38 -15.79 3.23
CA TRP A 59 -6.41 -16.97 4.10
C TRP A 59 -7.80 -17.36 4.57
N CYS A 60 -8.73 -16.40 4.68
CA CYS A 60 -10.03 -16.59 5.32
C CYS A 60 -11.21 -16.16 4.46
N GLY A 61 -11.00 -15.21 3.55
CA GLY A 61 -12.07 -14.61 2.76
C GLY A 61 -12.09 -15.08 1.30
N ASN A 62 -12.02 -14.13 0.38
CA ASN A 62 -11.97 -14.39 -1.05
C ASN A 62 -10.54 -14.30 -1.59
N LYS A 63 -9.93 -15.44 -1.86
CA LYS A 63 -8.54 -15.55 -2.32
C LYS A 63 -8.28 -14.76 -3.62
N GLN A 64 -9.21 -14.78 -4.58
CA GLN A 64 -9.05 -14.03 -5.83
C GLN A 64 -9.06 -12.50 -5.57
N LEU A 65 -9.93 -12.05 -4.68
CA LEU A 65 -9.93 -10.65 -4.23
C LEU A 65 -8.60 -10.31 -3.56
N GLY A 66 -8.12 -11.17 -2.66
CA GLY A 66 -6.84 -10.98 -1.97
C GLY A 66 -5.66 -10.83 -2.94
N TYR A 67 -5.59 -11.69 -3.98
CA TYR A 67 -4.54 -11.58 -5.00
C TYR A 67 -4.67 -10.32 -5.84
N ARG A 68 -5.86 -9.96 -6.31
CA ARG A 68 -6.07 -8.75 -7.14
C ARG A 68 -5.78 -7.47 -6.36
N VAL A 69 -6.36 -7.33 -5.18
CA VAL A 69 -6.19 -6.13 -4.34
C VAL A 69 -4.76 -6.05 -3.80
N GLY A 70 -4.21 -7.15 -3.28
CA GLY A 70 -2.86 -7.19 -2.73
C GLY A 70 -1.79 -6.86 -3.78
N PHE A 71 -1.89 -7.44 -4.99
CA PHE A 71 -0.95 -7.15 -6.07
C PHE A 71 -1.04 -5.69 -6.53
N ALA A 72 -2.26 -5.19 -6.78
CA ALA A 72 -2.47 -3.80 -7.20
C ALA A 72 -2.00 -2.80 -6.12
N PHE A 73 -2.25 -3.09 -4.85
CA PHE A 73 -1.75 -2.32 -3.72
C PHE A 73 -0.22 -2.29 -3.69
N LEU A 74 0.44 -3.44 -3.79
CA LEU A 74 1.91 -3.52 -3.80
C LEU A 74 2.51 -2.77 -5.00
N VAL A 75 1.95 -2.90 -6.20
CA VAL A 75 2.37 -2.10 -7.36
C VAL A 75 2.23 -0.62 -7.07
N SER A 76 1.11 -0.19 -6.50
CA SER A 76 0.87 1.21 -6.13
C SER A 76 1.88 1.72 -5.10
N THR A 77 2.21 0.89 -4.11
CA THR A 77 3.20 1.22 -3.06
C THR A 77 4.61 1.34 -3.64
N VAL A 78 4.98 0.52 -4.64
CA VAL A 78 6.27 0.65 -5.34
C VAL A 78 6.32 1.91 -6.23
N VAL A 79 5.22 2.27 -6.88
CA VAL A 79 5.13 3.46 -7.73
C VAL A 79 5.26 4.75 -6.92
N ASN A 80 4.78 4.79 -5.67
CA ASN A 80 4.78 6.01 -4.86
C ASN A 80 6.17 6.64 -4.66
N PRO A 81 7.23 5.91 -4.21
CA PRO A 81 8.57 6.48 -4.06
C PRO A 81 9.19 6.93 -5.40
N MET A 82 8.86 6.27 -6.52
CA MET A 82 9.31 6.72 -7.85
C MET A 82 8.75 8.11 -8.16
N LEU A 83 7.44 8.30 -7.96
CA LEU A 83 6.80 9.60 -8.15
C LEU A 83 7.37 10.64 -7.19
N LYS A 84 7.56 10.31 -5.92
CA LYS A 84 8.17 11.22 -4.92
C LYS A 84 9.55 11.70 -5.37
N ASN A 85 10.40 10.80 -5.80
CA ASN A 85 11.75 11.12 -6.26
C ASN A 85 11.77 11.90 -7.59
N SER A 86 10.72 11.76 -8.41
CA SER A 86 10.58 12.51 -9.67
C SER A 86 10.13 13.96 -9.43
N PHE A 87 9.17 14.18 -8.54
CA PHE A 87 8.60 15.52 -8.30
C PHE A 87 9.32 16.31 -7.21
N ARG A 88 9.84 15.67 -6.17
CA ARG A 88 10.64 16.25 -5.08
C ARG A 88 10.00 17.45 -4.39
N LEU A 89 8.66 17.45 -4.22
CA LEU A 89 7.97 18.54 -3.54
C LEU A 89 8.14 18.44 -2.02
N GLU A 90 8.43 19.58 -1.39
CA GLU A 90 8.57 19.69 0.05
C GLU A 90 7.20 19.68 0.74
N ARG A 91 7.18 19.26 2.01
CA ARG A 91 5.98 19.18 2.83
C ARG A 91 5.63 20.54 3.46
N PRO A 92 4.36 20.74 3.89
CA PRO A 92 3.95 21.96 4.60
C PRO A 92 4.46 22.04 6.05
N ILE A 93 5.47 21.27 6.39
CA ILE A 93 6.02 21.19 7.76
C ILE A 93 6.89 22.41 8.05
N GLY A 94 6.62 23.09 9.17
CA GLY A 94 7.37 24.29 9.58
C GLY A 94 6.84 25.59 9.01
N ILE A 95 5.71 25.57 8.28
CA ILE A 95 5.05 26.80 7.82
C ILE A 95 4.27 27.42 8.99
N GLU A 96 4.42 28.71 9.18
CA GLU A 96 3.73 29.46 10.24
C GLU A 96 2.21 29.33 10.13
N GLY A 97 1.59 28.93 11.25
CA GLY A 97 0.15 28.69 11.33
C GLY A 97 -0.29 27.32 10.83
N ILE A 98 0.63 26.41 10.51
CA ILE A 98 0.35 25.00 10.22
C ILE A 98 1.05 24.12 11.26
N GLU A 99 0.28 23.39 12.05
CA GLU A 99 0.82 22.46 13.06
C GLU A 99 0.85 21.04 12.50
N ALA A 100 2.05 20.47 12.38
CA ALA A 100 2.25 19.12 11.86
C ALA A 100 2.26 18.06 12.96
N GLN A 101 1.45 17.01 12.79
CA GLN A 101 1.39 15.86 13.70
C GLN A 101 1.79 14.56 13.00
N ARG A 102 2.17 13.52 13.78
CA ARG A 102 2.60 12.19 13.28
C ARG A 102 3.77 12.27 12.27
N LEU A 103 4.76 13.09 12.57
CA LEU A 103 5.93 13.32 11.71
C LEU A 103 6.66 12.04 11.32
N HIS A 104 6.68 11.01 12.21
CA HIS A 104 7.28 9.70 11.94
C HIS A 104 6.64 8.95 10.76
N THR A 105 5.42 9.34 10.34
CA THR A 105 4.75 8.78 9.16
C THR A 105 4.88 9.68 7.92
N ALA A 106 5.64 10.77 8.04
CA ALA A 106 5.76 11.81 7.03
C ALA A 106 7.21 11.92 6.52
N GLU A 107 7.86 10.79 6.24
CA GLU A 107 9.23 10.77 5.71
C GLU A 107 9.29 11.16 4.23
N GLY A 108 10.42 11.76 3.82
CA GLY A 108 10.71 12.11 2.42
C GLY A 108 9.79 13.18 1.82
N PHE A 109 9.75 13.23 0.49
CA PHE A 109 8.97 14.22 -0.28
C PHE A 109 7.46 14.12 -0.08
N ALA A 110 6.77 15.23 -0.35
CA ALA A 110 5.33 15.35 -0.12
C ALA A 110 4.50 14.63 -1.19
N PHE A 111 4.77 14.92 -2.47
CA PHE A 111 3.93 14.48 -3.59
C PHE A 111 4.42 13.17 -4.22
N PRO A 112 3.50 12.24 -4.47
CA PRO A 112 2.11 12.17 -3.99
C PRO A 112 2.01 11.60 -2.57
N SER A 113 0.87 11.84 -1.90
CA SER A 113 0.60 11.29 -0.56
C SER A 113 0.50 9.77 -0.56
N GLY A 114 1.42 9.10 0.14
CA GLY A 114 1.46 7.62 0.20
C GLY A 114 0.24 7.01 0.91
N HIS A 115 -0.23 7.60 2.01
CA HIS A 115 -1.42 7.15 2.72
C HIS A 115 -2.67 7.25 1.84
N THR A 116 -2.84 8.38 1.17
CA THR A 116 -4.00 8.57 0.27
C THR A 116 -3.91 7.64 -0.94
N GLN A 117 -2.71 7.44 -1.50
CA GLN A 117 -2.49 6.52 -2.61
C GLN A 117 -2.77 5.07 -2.22
N GLY A 118 -2.31 4.62 -1.05
CA GLY A 118 -2.58 3.29 -0.52
C GLY A 118 -4.08 3.08 -0.26
N ALA A 119 -4.75 4.03 0.39
CA ALA A 119 -6.19 3.99 0.60
C ALA A 119 -6.95 3.94 -0.73
N ALA A 120 -6.58 4.79 -1.70
CA ALA A 120 -7.19 4.80 -3.02
C ALA A 120 -7.00 3.48 -3.77
N ALA A 121 -5.79 2.90 -3.72
CA ALA A 121 -5.53 1.61 -4.33
C ALA A 121 -6.36 0.49 -3.69
N PHE A 122 -6.39 0.42 -2.37
CA PHE A 122 -7.12 -0.62 -1.65
C PHE A 122 -8.64 -0.53 -1.89
N TRP A 123 -9.23 0.65 -1.62
CA TRP A 123 -10.67 0.82 -1.74
C TRP A 123 -11.16 0.74 -3.18
N THR A 124 -10.41 1.24 -4.16
CA THR A 124 -10.75 1.07 -5.59
C THR A 124 -10.71 -0.40 -6.00
N GLY A 125 -9.74 -1.16 -5.47
CA GLY A 125 -9.69 -2.61 -5.66
C GLY A 125 -10.95 -3.31 -5.15
N LEU A 126 -11.38 -3.00 -3.92
CA LEU A 126 -12.61 -3.55 -3.35
C LEU A 126 -13.86 -3.12 -4.14
N MET A 127 -13.98 -1.84 -4.49
CA MET A 127 -15.09 -1.33 -5.30
C MET A 127 -15.18 -2.04 -6.66
N SER A 128 -14.05 -2.27 -7.31
CA SER A 128 -13.98 -2.95 -8.62
C SER A 128 -14.42 -4.41 -8.57
N PHE A 129 -14.25 -5.06 -7.42
CA PHE A 129 -14.60 -6.46 -7.22
C PHE A 129 -16.04 -6.62 -6.72
N VAL A 130 -16.43 -5.89 -5.67
CA VAL A 130 -17.74 -6.04 -5.01
C VAL A 130 -18.87 -5.45 -5.84
N ARG A 131 -18.65 -4.35 -6.54
CA ARG A 131 -19.58 -3.68 -7.48
C ARG A 131 -20.98 -3.43 -6.91
N ARG A 132 -21.07 -3.04 -5.64
CA ARG A 132 -22.34 -2.69 -4.96
C ARG A 132 -22.34 -1.19 -4.58
N PRO A 133 -23.50 -0.50 -4.64
CA PRO A 133 -23.57 0.93 -4.33
C PRO A 133 -23.04 1.31 -2.96
N TRP A 134 -23.28 0.47 -1.94
CA TRP A 134 -22.78 0.71 -0.59
C TRP A 134 -21.23 0.67 -0.53
N MET A 135 -20.60 -0.24 -1.31
CA MET A 135 -19.14 -0.34 -1.37
C MET A 135 -18.51 0.90 -2.04
N TYR A 136 -19.15 1.44 -3.08
CA TYR A 136 -18.70 2.70 -3.70
C TYR A 136 -18.80 3.86 -2.72
N ARG A 137 -19.93 3.99 -2.00
CA ARG A 137 -20.09 5.03 -0.96
C ARG A 137 -19.02 4.90 0.12
N LEU A 138 -18.84 3.70 0.68
CA LEU A 138 -17.84 3.43 1.70
C LEU A 138 -16.42 3.73 1.19
N GLY A 139 -16.04 3.18 0.02
CA GLY A 139 -14.70 3.35 -0.54
C GLY A 139 -14.35 4.80 -0.83
N VAL A 140 -15.25 5.55 -1.47
CA VAL A 140 -15.05 6.99 -1.74
C VAL A 140 -14.95 7.76 -0.42
N SER A 141 -15.82 7.49 0.56
CA SER A 141 -15.76 8.15 1.87
C SER A 141 -14.43 7.87 2.59
N MET A 142 -13.94 6.63 2.58
CA MET A 142 -12.67 6.28 3.22
C MET A 142 -11.47 6.95 2.54
N ILE A 143 -11.45 7.01 1.21
CA ILE A 143 -10.40 7.72 0.47
C ILE A 143 -10.42 9.22 0.82
N ALA A 144 -11.60 9.84 0.83
CA ALA A 144 -11.76 11.25 1.19
C ALA A 144 -11.37 11.53 2.64
N LEU A 145 -11.76 10.67 3.59
CA LEU A 145 -11.43 10.82 5.01
C LEU A 145 -9.91 10.68 5.24
N VAL A 146 -9.24 9.72 4.58
CA VAL A 146 -7.79 9.59 4.65
C VAL A 146 -7.11 10.82 4.03
N ALA A 147 -7.55 11.30 2.88
CA ALA A 147 -7.02 12.52 2.26
C ALA A 147 -7.17 13.74 3.20
N LEU A 148 -8.36 13.93 3.78
CA LEU A 148 -8.63 14.99 4.73
C LEU A 148 -7.76 14.86 5.99
N SER A 149 -7.57 13.63 6.50
CA SER A 149 -6.73 13.40 7.68
C SER A 149 -5.29 13.85 7.46
N ARG A 150 -4.71 13.64 6.25
CA ARG A 150 -3.34 14.06 5.95
C ARG A 150 -3.18 15.58 5.86
N MET A 151 -4.20 16.28 5.35
CA MET A 151 -4.25 17.74 5.34
C MET A 151 -4.48 18.29 6.75
N TYR A 152 -5.42 17.73 7.51
CA TYR A 152 -5.69 18.13 8.89
C TYR A 152 -4.47 17.96 9.80
N LEU A 153 -3.73 16.86 9.64
CA LEU A 153 -2.47 16.61 10.37
C LEU A 153 -1.29 17.47 9.87
N GLY A 154 -1.48 18.35 8.89
CA GLY A 154 -0.49 19.32 8.44
C GLY A 154 0.75 18.71 7.76
N VAL A 155 0.64 17.51 7.18
CA VAL A 155 1.79 16.78 6.61
C VAL A 155 1.76 16.62 5.10
N HIS A 156 0.66 17.04 4.45
CA HIS A 156 0.49 17.02 3.00
C HIS A 156 -0.32 18.20 2.48
N TRP A 157 0.04 18.65 1.30
CA TRP A 157 -0.71 19.62 0.54
C TRP A 157 -2.00 19.02 -0.05
N PRO A 158 -3.02 19.86 -0.35
CA PRO A 158 -4.18 19.42 -1.14
C PRO A 158 -3.80 18.72 -2.45
N VAL A 159 -2.80 19.22 -3.16
CA VAL A 159 -2.33 18.59 -4.41
C VAL A 159 -1.72 17.21 -4.18
N ASP A 160 -1.05 16.98 -3.05
CA ASP A 160 -0.44 15.68 -2.74
C ASP A 160 -1.50 14.58 -2.56
N VAL A 161 -2.58 14.92 -1.87
CA VAL A 161 -3.66 13.95 -1.62
C VAL A 161 -4.47 13.68 -2.88
N LEU A 162 -4.69 14.67 -3.73
CA LEU A 162 -5.32 14.49 -5.03
C LEU A 162 -4.45 13.64 -5.97
N GLY A 163 -3.16 13.94 -6.03
CA GLY A 163 -2.19 13.15 -6.80
C GLY A 163 -2.08 11.71 -6.29
N GLY A 164 -2.10 11.51 -4.97
CA GLY A 164 -2.11 10.19 -4.35
C GLY A 164 -3.37 9.40 -4.72
N ALA A 165 -4.55 10.00 -4.57
CA ALA A 165 -5.81 9.38 -4.97
C ALA A 165 -5.81 8.97 -6.44
N ALA A 166 -5.41 9.88 -7.33
CA ALA A 166 -5.35 9.62 -8.77
C ALA A 166 -4.37 8.48 -9.10
N ALA A 167 -3.15 8.51 -8.54
CA ALA A 167 -2.15 7.47 -8.76
C ALA A 167 -2.62 6.10 -8.28
N GLY A 168 -3.25 6.02 -7.09
CA GLY A 168 -3.81 4.78 -6.57
C GLY A 168 -4.93 4.21 -7.45
N ILE A 169 -5.89 5.05 -7.84
CA ILE A 169 -7.02 4.65 -8.72
C ILE A 169 -6.50 4.16 -10.07
N VAL A 170 -5.62 4.93 -10.73
CA VAL A 170 -5.07 4.57 -12.05
C VAL A 170 -4.32 3.25 -11.98
N THR A 171 -3.49 3.05 -10.96
CA THR A 171 -2.76 1.80 -10.77
C THR A 171 -3.71 0.60 -10.69
N VAL A 172 -4.78 0.69 -9.89
CA VAL A 172 -5.75 -0.40 -9.75
C VAL A 172 -6.48 -0.68 -11.06
N LEU A 173 -6.90 0.36 -11.79
CA LEU A 173 -7.58 0.17 -13.07
C LEU A 173 -6.68 -0.53 -14.10
N LEU A 174 -5.39 -0.18 -14.14
CA LEU A 174 -4.41 -0.85 -15.00
C LEU A 174 -4.18 -2.31 -14.56
N MET A 175 -4.01 -2.54 -13.25
CA MET A 175 -3.80 -3.89 -12.72
C MET A 175 -5.02 -4.79 -12.92
N ASN A 176 -6.23 -4.28 -12.77
CA ASN A 176 -7.43 -5.05 -13.06
C ASN A 176 -7.49 -5.51 -14.53
N LYS A 177 -7.17 -4.62 -15.48
CA LYS A 177 -7.08 -4.99 -16.90
C LYS A 177 -6.02 -6.07 -17.14
N LEU A 178 -4.87 -5.96 -16.47
CA LEU A 178 -3.78 -6.93 -16.58
C LEU A 178 -4.18 -8.30 -15.99
N PHE A 179 -4.83 -8.31 -14.82
CA PHE A 179 -5.38 -9.53 -14.22
C PHE A 179 -6.45 -10.19 -15.11
N ASP A 180 -7.33 -9.40 -15.70
CA ASP A 180 -8.36 -9.92 -16.62
C ASP A 180 -7.73 -10.52 -17.89
N LEU A 181 -6.68 -9.89 -18.44
CA LEU A 181 -5.90 -10.43 -19.55
C LEU A 181 -5.20 -11.74 -19.16
N ALA A 182 -4.55 -11.76 -18.00
CA ALA A 182 -3.87 -12.95 -17.47
C ALA A 182 -4.84 -14.11 -17.25
N SER A 183 -6.05 -13.82 -16.75
CA SER A 183 -7.10 -14.80 -16.54
C SER A 183 -7.66 -15.35 -17.86
N ARG A 184 -7.96 -14.47 -18.84
CA ARG A 184 -8.46 -14.87 -20.17
C ARG A 184 -7.45 -15.72 -20.91
N ARG A 185 -6.17 -15.39 -20.83
CA ARG A 185 -5.08 -16.15 -21.48
C ARG A 185 -4.56 -17.32 -20.64
N LYS A 186 -5.12 -17.54 -19.44
CA LYS A 186 -4.68 -18.57 -18.48
C LYS A 186 -3.17 -18.50 -18.23
N ASN A 187 -2.58 -17.30 -18.29
CA ASN A 187 -1.15 -17.08 -18.18
C ASN A 187 -0.85 -15.97 -17.14
N LYS A 188 -0.52 -16.37 -15.92
CA LYS A 188 -0.19 -15.46 -14.81
C LYS A 188 1.20 -14.80 -14.94
N PHE A 189 2.07 -15.29 -15.84
CA PHE A 189 3.33 -14.63 -16.15
C PHE A 189 3.14 -13.25 -16.79
N LEU A 190 1.94 -12.98 -17.36
CA LEU A 190 1.61 -11.65 -17.86
C LEU A 190 1.67 -10.56 -16.78
N LEU A 191 1.51 -10.91 -15.49
CA LEU A 191 1.68 -9.97 -14.38
C LEU A 191 3.12 -9.42 -14.27
N LEU A 192 4.11 -10.11 -14.84
CA LEU A 192 5.48 -9.58 -14.97
C LEU A 192 5.55 -8.27 -15.76
N TRP A 193 4.61 -8.01 -16.66
CA TRP A 193 4.56 -6.73 -17.39
C TRP A 193 4.40 -5.53 -16.45
N ALA A 194 3.84 -5.74 -15.24
CA ALA A 194 3.83 -4.70 -14.21
C ALA A 194 5.11 -4.72 -13.36
N VAL A 195 5.70 -5.88 -13.11
CA VAL A 195 6.86 -6.05 -12.21
C VAL A 195 8.16 -5.63 -12.88
N LEU A 196 8.39 -6.05 -14.14
CA LEU A 196 9.66 -5.81 -14.84
C LEU A 196 10.01 -4.32 -15.04
N PRO A 197 9.08 -3.43 -15.45
CA PRO A 197 9.40 -2.01 -15.54
C PRO A 197 9.78 -1.41 -14.18
N LEU A 198 9.15 -1.88 -13.10
CA LEU A 198 9.48 -1.44 -11.74
C LEU A 198 10.86 -1.92 -11.29
N ALA A 199 11.40 -3.03 -11.83
CA ALA A 199 12.74 -3.47 -11.49
C ALA A 199 13.82 -2.45 -11.86
N VAL A 200 13.59 -1.63 -12.89
CA VAL A 200 14.49 -0.54 -13.30
C VAL A 200 14.63 0.50 -12.16
N GLY A 201 13.58 0.71 -11.39
CA GLY A 201 13.62 1.62 -10.25
C GLY A 201 14.61 1.24 -9.16
N LEU A 202 15.02 -0.02 -9.05
CA LEU A 202 16.08 -0.44 -8.12
C LEU A 202 17.43 0.23 -8.38
N PHE A 203 17.65 0.67 -9.61
CA PHE A 203 18.86 1.38 -10.03
C PHE A 203 18.72 2.91 -9.99
N LEU A 204 17.47 3.40 -9.88
CA LEU A 204 17.16 4.83 -9.97
C LEU A 204 16.75 5.43 -8.60
N VAL A 205 16.27 4.61 -7.69
CA VAL A 205 15.69 5.05 -6.41
C VAL A 205 16.39 4.34 -5.26
N GLU A 206 17.37 5.02 -4.66
CA GLU A 206 18.09 4.54 -3.49
C GLU A 206 17.29 4.83 -2.21
N ASP A 207 16.13 4.17 -2.06
CA ASP A 207 15.22 4.37 -0.93
C ASP A 207 14.69 3.02 -0.43
N LYS A 208 14.80 2.79 0.89
CA LYS A 208 14.20 1.60 1.55
C LYS A 208 12.70 1.48 1.26
N ASN A 209 12.00 2.64 1.17
CA ASN A 209 10.57 2.70 0.89
C ASN A 209 10.21 2.26 -0.55
N TYR A 210 11.23 2.10 -1.43
CA TYR A 210 11.09 1.48 -2.74
C TYR A 210 11.41 -0.01 -2.71
N VAL A 211 12.55 -0.36 -2.13
CA VAL A 211 13.11 -1.72 -2.16
C VAL A 211 12.24 -2.71 -1.38
N GLN A 212 11.70 -2.30 -0.25
CA GLN A 212 10.86 -3.13 0.61
C GLN A 212 9.56 -3.58 -0.09
N PRO A 213 8.69 -2.69 -0.59
CA PRO A 213 7.48 -3.12 -1.29
C PRO A 213 7.77 -3.80 -2.62
N PHE A 214 8.89 -3.48 -3.30
CA PHE A 214 9.30 -4.21 -4.50
C PHE A 214 9.68 -5.65 -4.20
N GLY A 215 10.44 -5.90 -3.12
CA GLY A 215 10.72 -7.25 -2.64
C GLY A 215 9.42 -8.01 -2.31
N ALA A 216 8.52 -7.38 -1.57
CA ALA A 216 7.21 -7.96 -1.25
C ALA A 216 6.40 -8.30 -2.52
N LEU A 217 6.41 -7.42 -3.53
CA LEU A 217 5.72 -7.63 -4.81
C LEU A 217 6.28 -8.85 -5.56
N LEU A 218 7.60 -9.00 -5.61
CA LEU A 218 8.24 -10.17 -6.23
C LEU A 218 7.86 -11.47 -5.50
N GLY A 219 7.97 -11.49 -4.18
CA GLY A 219 7.60 -12.63 -3.36
C GLY A 219 6.11 -12.97 -3.48
N PHE A 220 5.25 -11.96 -3.48
CA PHE A 220 3.81 -12.11 -3.65
C PHE A 220 3.45 -12.71 -5.02
N TRP A 221 4.06 -12.20 -6.10
CA TRP A 221 3.85 -12.72 -7.45
C TRP A 221 4.32 -14.17 -7.58
N LEU A 222 5.54 -14.48 -7.14
CA LEU A 222 6.07 -15.84 -7.20
C LEU A 222 5.22 -16.79 -6.36
N GLY A 223 4.86 -16.40 -5.15
CA GLY A 223 4.04 -17.20 -4.26
C GLY A 223 2.63 -17.43 -4.81
N TYR A 224 2.04 -16.45 -5.52
CA TYR A 224 0.78 -16.63 -6.24
C TYR A 224 0.89 -17.71 -7.34
N LEU A 225 2.00 -17.76 -8.08
CA LEU A 225 2.23 -18.81 -9.08
C LEU A 225 2.37 -20.19 -8.43
N LEU A 226 3.15 -20.28 -7.36
CA LEU A 226 3.42 -21.53 -6.65
C LEU A 226 2.16 -22.07 -5.95
N GLU A 227 1.39 -21.18 -5.31
CA GLU A 227 0.15 -21.56 -4.63
C GLU A 227 -0.88 -22.14 -5.62
N ASP A 228 -1.07 -21.45 -6.75
CA ASP A 228 -2.02 -21.88 -7.76
C ASP A 228 -1.63 -23.19 -8.45
N ARG A 229 -0.34 -23.42 -8.63
CA ARG A 229 0.15 -24.63 -9.31
C ARG A 229 0.21 -25.86 -8.40
N TYR A 230 0.67 -25.68 -7.14
CA TYR A 230 1.05 -26.80 -6.27
C TYR A 230 0.18 -26.95 -5.04
N LEU A 231 -0.35 -25.88 -4.48
CA LEU A 231 -1.08 -25.97 -3.21
C LEU A 231 -2.59 -25.97 -3.38
N LYS A 232 -3.14 -25.05 -4.16
CA LYS A 232 -4.58 -24.88 -4.42
C LYS A 232 -5.42 -24.91 -3.14
N VAL A 233 -4.93 -24.18 -2.10
CA VAL A 233 -5.52 -24.19 -0.76
C VAL A 233 -6.92 -23.60 -0.78
N GLU A 234 -7.86 -24.28 -0.14
CA GLU A 234 -9.21 -23.76 0.11
C GLU A 234 -9.21 -22.83 1.33
N VAL A 235 -9.87 -21.69 1.19
CA VAL A 235 -9.96 -20.68 2.25
C VAL A 235 -11.06 -20.99 3.26
N ALA A 236 -12.08 -21.76 2.88
CA ALA A 236 -13.21 -22.12 3.73
C ALA A 236 -12.74 -22.91 4.96
N ALA A 237 -13.18 -22.51 6.14
CA ALA A 237 -12.98 -23.23 7.39
C ALA A 237 -14.02 -22.77 8.42
N VAL A 238 -14.18 -23.52 9.51
CA VAL A 238 -14.99 -23.10 10.67
C VAL A 238 -14.35 -21.88 11.35
N TRP A 239 -15.14 -21.07 12.03
CA TRP A 239 -14.74 -19.76 12.55
C TRP A 239 -13.45 -19.78 13.40
N TRP A 240 -13.30 -20.75 14.32
CA TRP A 240 -12.10 -20.85 15.17
C TRP A 240 -10.83 -21.21 14.38
N ARG A 241 -10.95 -22.04 13.31
CA ARG A 241 -9.83 -22.33 12.40
C ARG A 241 -9.45 -21.09 11.58
N GLN A 242 -10.41 -20.22 11.21
CA GLN A 242 -10.10 -18.95 10.60
C GLN A 242 -9.28 -18.05 11.53
N GLY A 243 -9.65 -17.99 12.82
CA GLY A 243 -8.84 -17.32 13.85
C GLY A 243 -7.44 -17.91 13.98
N LEU A 244 -7.33 -19.25 13.95
CA LEU A 244 -6.03 -19.94 14.03
C LEU A 244 -5.16 -19.66 12.79
N LYS A 245 -5.73 -19.63 11.57
CA LYS A 245 -5.00 -19.23 10.36
C LYS A 245 -4.44 -17.81 10.48
N MET A 246 -5.25 -16.87 10.96
CA MET A 246 -4.79 -15.49 11.18
C MET A 246 -3.67 -15.44 12.20
N ALA A 247 -3.83 -16.10 13.36
CA ALA A 247 -2.81 -16.12 14.39
C ALA A 247 -1.49 -16.74 13.90
N VAL A 248 -1.52 -17.95 13.34
CA VAL A 248 -0.33 -18.64 12.84
C VAL A 248 0.32 -17.88 11.68
N GLY A 249 -0.51 -17.39 10.74
CA GLY A 249 -0.03 -16.65 9.60
C GLY A 249 0.65 -15.32 9.97
N LEU A 250 0.04 -14.55 10.89
CA LEU A 250 0.61 -13.27 11.36
C LEU A 250 1.84 -13.47 12.25
N LEU A 251 1.85 -14.49 13.13
CA LEU A 251 3.03 -14.83 13.90
C LEU A 251 4.19 -15.25 12.99
N GLY A 252 3.91 -16.02 11.94
CA GLY A 252 4.91 -16.37 10.94
C GLY A 252 5.46 -15.14 10.17
N LEU A 253 4.61 -14.17 9.83
CA LEU A 253 5.06 -12.88 9.24
C LEU A 253 6.03 -12.14 10.18
N ILE A 254 5.67 -12.05 11.47
CA ILE A 254 6.52 -11.42 12.48
C ILE A 254 7.83 -12.20 12.62
N GLY A 255 7.76 -13.54 12.71
CA GLY A 255 8.92 -14.42 12.81
C GLY A 255 9.89 -14.25 11.63
N ILE A 256 9.38 -14.21 10.40
CA ILE A 256 10.20 -13.98 9.19
C ILE A 256 10.80 -12.56 9.22
N ARG A 257 10.00 -11.55 9.54
CA ARG A 257 10.47 -10.16 9.60
C ARG A 257 11.62 -9.98 10.59
N VAL A 258 11.46 -10.53 11.81
CA VAL A 258 12.44 -10.43 12.89
C VAL A 258 13.61 -11.38 12.66
N GLY A 259 13.34 -12.66 12.35
CA GLY A 259 14.38 -13.67 12.16
C GLY A 259 15.32 -13.34 11.00
N LEU A 260 14.77 -12.93 9.85
CA LEU A 260 15.62 -12.50 8.73
C LEU A 260 16.36 -11.17 9.02
N LYS A 261 15.77 -10.26 9.79
CA LYS A 261 16.48 -9.04 10.22
C LYS A 261 17.71 -9.39 11.05
N LEU A 262 17.57 -10.31 12.00
CA LEU A 262 18.68 -10.77 12.85
C LEU A 262 19.71 -11.54 12.03
N LEU A 263 19.26 -12.51 11.23
CA LEU A 263 20.15 -13.36 10.41
C LEU A 263 20.94 -12.53 9.38
N LEU A 264 20.27 -11.70 8.62
CA LEU A 264 20.94 -10.87 7.60
C LEU A 264 21.78 -9.76 8.23
N GLY A 265 21.43 -9.28 9.42
CA GLY A 265 22.20 -8.29 10.19
C GLY A 265 23.57 -8.79 10.65
N THR A 266 23.82 -10.11 10.66
CA THR A 266 25.16 -10.67 10.93
C THR A 266 26.09 -10.59 9.72
N VAL A 267 25.53 -10.45 8.50
CA VAL A 267 26.29 -10.47 7.23
C VAL A 267 26.29 -9.08 6.57
N PHE A 268 25.22 -8.33 6.71
CA PHE A 268 25.03 -7.03 6.05
C PHE A 268 24.76 -5.93 7.09
N PRO A 269 25.15 -4.68 6.81
CA PRO A 269 24.68 -3.52 7.58
C PRO A 269 23.15 -3.49 7.67
N SER A 270 22.60 -3.00 8.77
CA SER A 270 21.15 -3.06 9.08
C SER A 270 20.23 -2.45 8.00
N ASP A 271 20.72 -1.45 7.27
CA ASP A 271 19.96 -0.73 6.24
C ASP A 271 20.37 -1.10 4.81
N PHE A 272 21.14 -2.18 4.63
CA PHE A 272 21.60 -2.59 3.31
C PHE A 272 20.40 -2.98 2.42
N MET A 273 20.36 -2.43 1.20
CA MET A 273 19.22 -2.56 0.29
C MET A 273 18.88 -4.03 -0.03
N ILE A 274 19.91 -4.86 -0.24
CA ILE A 274 19.72 -6.30 -0.54
C ILE A 274 19.10 -7.02 0.66
N SER A 275 19.50 -6.69 1.89
CA SER A 275 18.90 -7.26 3.10
C SER A 275 17.40 -6.94 3.18
N ASN A 276 17.03 -5.70 2.89
CA ASN A 276 15.63 -5.28 2.83
C ASN A 276 14.86 -6.01 1.71
N LEU A 277 15.44 -6.12 0.52
CA LEU A 277 14.83 -6.81 -0.62
C LEU A 277 14.53 -8.28 -0.27
N ILE A 278 15.52 -9.01 0.24
CA ILE A 278 15.39 -10.41 0.62
C ILE A 278 14.32 -10.59 1.70
N ARG A 279 14.36 -9.77 2.75
CA ARG A 279 13.42 -9.86 3.88
C ARG A 279 11.97 -9.68 3.41
N TYR A 280 11.71 -8.66 2.61
CA TYR A 280 10.36 -8.39 2.14
C TYR A 280 9.91 -9.34 1.03
N PHE A 281 10.83 -9.88 0.23
CA PHE A 281 10.55 -10.98 -0.68
C PHE A 281 9.98 -12.19 0.07
N PHE A 282 10.62 -12.61 1.16
CA PHE A 282 10.12 -13.72 1.97
C PHE A 282 8.82 -13.40 2.71
N ILE A 283 8.56 -12.14 3.08
CA ILE A 283 7.27 -11.71 3.61
C ILE A 283 6.16 -11.89 2.56
N GLY A 284 6.38 -11.44 1.33
CA GLY A 284 5.42 -11.63 0.23
C GLY A 284 5.19 -13.11 -0.11
N LEU A 285 6.26 -13.89 -0.11
CA LEU A 285 6.21 -15.34 -0.36
C LEU A 285 5.46 -16.08 0.77
N TRP A 286 5.71 -15.71 2.02
CA TRP A 286 4.99 -16.26 3.17
C TRP A 286 3.49 -16.00 3.08
N LEU A 287 3.11 -14.77 2.78
CA LEU A 287 1.71 -14.36 2.71
C LEU A 287 0.92 -15.21 1.70
N THR A 288 1.54 -15.56 0.58
CA THR A 288 0.86 -16.18 -0.56
C THR A 288 1.02 -17.70 -0.64
N VAL A 289 2.16 -18.26 -0.22
CA VAL A 289 2.42 -19.71 -0.29
C VAL A 289 2.89 -20.30 1.03
N GLY A 290 3.70 -19.61 1.83
CA GLY A 290 4.27 -20.16 3.06
C GLY A 290 3.20 -20.45 4.12
N ALA A 291 2.39 -19.47 4.48
CA ALA A 291 1.30 -19.65 5.45
C ALA A 291 0.24 -20.64 4.94
N PRO A 292 -0.26 -20.57 3.70
CA PRO A 292 -1.12 -21.60 3.12
C PRO A 292 -0.55 -23.02 3.16
N TYR A 293 0.76 -23.20 2.92
CA TYR A 293 1.44 -24.48 3.05
C TYR A 293 1.36 -25.04 4.48
N VAL A 294 1.63 -24.19 5.48
CA VAL A 294 1.49 -24.56 6.90
C VAL A 294 0.05 -24.93 7.24
N PHE A 295 -0.94 -24.15 6.78
CA PHE A 295 -2.36 -24.43 7.01
C PHE A 295 -2.79 -25.77 6.45
N ARG A 296 -2.29 -26.13 5.28
CA ARG A 296 -2.55 -27.43 4.64
C ARG A 296 -1.97 -28.58 5.44
N ASN A 297 -0.69 -28.49 5.82
CA ASN A 297 0.00 -29.58 6.52
C ASN A 297 -0.45 -29.76 7.98
N CYS A 298 -0.84 -28.68 8.65
CA CYS A 298 -1.38 -28.73 10.00
C CYS A 298 -2.90 -29.04 10.04
N ASN A 299 -3.54 -29.38 8.91
CA ASN A 299 -4.98 -29.64 8.80
C ASN A 299 -5.86 -28.50 9.36
N ILE A 300 -5.40 -27.24 9.30
CA ILE A 300 -6.16 -26.08 9.76
C ILE A 300 -7.23 -25.67 8.73
N GLN A 301 -7.09 -26.08 7.48
CA GLN A 301 -8.10 -25.89 6.44
C GLN A 301 -9.23 -26.93 6.55
N TYR A 302 -10.38 -26.64 5.93
CA TYR A 302 -11.49 -27.56 5.85
C TYR A 302 -11.08 -28.78 5.01
N LYS A 303 -11.10 -29.99 5.58
CA LYS A 303 -11.21 -31.22 4.80
C LYS A 303 -12.69 -31.34 4.41
N LYS A 304 -13.01 -31.25 3.14
CA LYS A 304 -14.27 -31.75 2.63
C LYS A 304 -14.29 -33.24 2.98
N ASN A 305 -15.17 -33.66 3.90
CA ASN A 305 -15.36 -35.08 4.14
C ASN A 305 -15.66 -35.72 2.77
N GLU A 306 -14.90 -36.72 2.44
CA GLU A 306 -15.12 -37.61 1.30
C GLU A 306 -16.50 -38.28 1.39
#